data_e91558aaf4cbae7701c84039bc0655c8
#
_entry.id   e91558aaf4cbae7701c84039bc0655c8
#
_cell.length_a   1.000
_cell.length_b   1.000
_cell.length_c   1.000
_cell.angle_alpha   90.00
_cell.angle_beta   90.00
_cell.angle_gamma   90.00
#
_symmetry.space_group_name_H-M   'P 1'
#
loop_
_entity.id
_entity.type
_entity.pdbx_description
1 polymer ?
#
loop_
_entity_poly.entity_id
_entity_poly.type
_entity_poly.pdbx_seq_one_letter_code
_entity_poly.pdbx_strand_id
1 'polypeptide(L)'
;MTLMNRRHFLRSAGVTLTLPVLESLAGDAKPVRRMVCICAPLGMHAEFFFPEQSGRDFALSPYLEPMKELRKDFTVISGLSHPGVGSSHDSIYSFLTAARHPENRAGFRNSISLDQFAAEKIGTLTRFPSLSLTSEGFSL
;
A
#
# COMPACT_ATOMS: atom_id res chain seq x y z
N MET A 1 -3.97 -14.00 55.07
CA MET A 1 -3.03 -13.69 53.96
C MET A 1 -2.97 -14.93 53.07
N THR A 2 -3.76 -14.95 51.98
CA THR A 2 -3.93 -16.14 51.14
C THR A 2 -2.75 -16.19 50.16
N LEU A 3 -1.88 -17.18 50.33
CA LEU A 3 -0.75 -17.40 49.44
C LEU A 3 -1.25 -17.70 48.01
N MET A 4 -0.94 -16.83 47.10
CA MET A 4 -1.29 -16.97 45.69
C MET A 4 -0.53 -18.15 45.08
N ASN A 5 -1.25 -19.20 44.71
CA ASN A 5 -0.69 -20.43 44.16
C ASN A 5 -0.17 -20.14 42.72
N ARG A 6 1.01 -20.69 42.38
CA ARG A 6 1.63 -20.58 41.04
C ARG A 6 0.66 -20.88 39.90
N ARG A 7 -0.28 -21.80 40.11
CA ARG A 7 -1.31 -22.18 39.13
C ARG A 7 -2.33 -21.04 38.86
N HIS A 8 -2.67 -20.26 39.89
CA HIS A 8 -3.54 -19.10 39.75
C HIS A 8 -2.81 -17.95 39.05
N PHE A 9 -1.52 -17.75 39.38
CA PHE A 9 -0.70 -16.75 38.70
C PHE A 9 -0.56 -17.02 37.20
N LEU A 10 -0.27 -18.28 36.83
CA LEU A 10 -0.15 -18.65 35.41
C LEU A 10 -1.48 -18.57 34.65
N ARG A 11 -2.60 -18.86 35.29
CA ARG A 11 -3.92 -18.67 34.68
C ARG A 11 -4.26 -17.19 34.47
N SER A 12 -3.93 -16.34 35.42
CA SER A 12 -4.12 -14.90 35.32
C SER A 12 -3.20 -14.31 34.23
N ALA A 13 -1.94 -14.75 34.15
CA ALA A 13 -1.02 -14.33 33.10
C ALA A 13 -1.47 -14.78 31.70
N GLY A 14 -2.01 -16.00 31.58
CA GLY A 14 -2.59 -16.51 30.34
C GLY A 14 -3.77 -15.67 29.85
N VAL A 15 -4.66 -15.20 30.74
CA VAL A 15 -5.75 -14.28 30.41
C VAL A 15 -5.21 -12.94 29.95
N THR A 16 -4.15 -12.44 30.57
CA THR A 16 -3.55 -11.14 30.20
C THR A 16 -2.90 -11.17 28.81
N LEU A 17 -2.34 -12.33 28.40
CA LEU A 17 -1.76 -12.51 27.06
C LEU A 17 -2.81 -12.63 25.95
N THR A 18 -4.05 -12.99 26.28
CA THR A 18 -5.16 -13.07 25.31
C THR A 18 -5.92 -11.74 25.15
N LEU A 19 -5.65 -10.75 26.00
CA LEU A 19 -6.29 -9.43 25.92
C LEU A 19 -6.16 -8.72 24.57
N PRO A 20 -5.04 -8.80 23.83
CA PRO A 20 -4.98 -8.21 22.48
C PRO A 20 -5.97 -8.80 21.47
N VAL A 21 -6.46 -10.02 21.73
CA VAL A 21 -7.46 -10.67 20.87
C VAL A 21 -8.86 -10.11 21.11
N LEU A 22 -9.09 -9.47 22.25
CA LEU A 22 -10.38 -8.89 22.61
C LEU A 22 -10.67 -7.57 21.86
N GLU A 23 -9.65 -6.87 21.36
CA GLU A 23 -9.87 -5.68 20.54
C GLU A 23 -10.55 -6.02 19.20
N SER A 24 -10.32 -7.22 18.67
CA SER A 24 -11.01 -7.71 17.47
C SER A 24 -12.45 -8.17 17.74
N LEU A 25 -12.82 -8.35 19.02
CA LEU A 25 -14.17 -8.68 19.47
C LEU A 25 -14.95 -7.45 19.93
N ALA A 26 -14.31 -6.30 20.07
CA ALA A 26 -14.98 -5.04 20.36
C ALA A 26 -15.79 -4.62 19.12
N GLY A 27 -17.07 -4.93 19.12
CA GLY A 27 -18.02 -4.49 18.10
C GLY A 27 -17.97 -2.97 17.93
N ASP A 28 -18.22 -2.48 16.72
CA ASP A 28 -18.28 -1.07 16.31
C ASP A 28 -16.95 -0.33 16.08
N ALA A 29 -15.85 -1.01 15.92
CA ALA A 29 -14.64 -0.37 15.38
C ALA A 29 -14.92 0.11 13.94
N LYS A 30 -14.83 1.43 13.71
CA LYS A 30 -14.92 1.98 12.34
C LYS A 30 -13.94 1.24 11.44
N PRO A 31 -14.35 0.85 10.22
CA PRO A 31 -13.48 0.12 9.33
C PRO A 31 -12.20 0.92 9.07
N VAL A 32 -11.07 0.30 9.37
CA VAL A 32 -9.76 0.92 9.13
C VAL A 32 -9.53 1.05 7.63
N ARG A 33 -9.33 2.27 7.15
CA ARG A 33 -8.98 2.51 5.76
C ARG A 33 -7.55 2.06 5.50
N ARG A 34 -7.34 1.41 4.36
CA ARG A 34 -6.04 0.95 3.89
C ARG A 34 -5.75 1.54 2.53
N MET A 35 -4.51 1.96 2.32
CA MET A 35 -4.01 2.39 1.03
C MET A 35 -3.01 1.34 0.54
N VAL A 36 -3.18 0.87 -0.69
CA VAL A 36 -2.27 -0.06 -1.35
C VAL A 36 -1.74 0.62 -2.60
N CYS A 37 -0.42 0.71 -2.72
CA CYS A 37 0.26 1.28 -3.87
C CYS A 37 1.08 0.18 -4.54
N ILE A 38 0.83 -0.05 -5.82
CA ILE A 38 1.51 -1.10 -6.59
C ILE A 38 2.29 -0.43 -7.71
N CYS A 39 3.60 -0.68 -7.77
CA CYS A 39 4.47 -0.23 -8.83
C CYS A 39 4.72 -1.37 -9.82
N ALA A 40 4.46 -1.13 -11.10
CA ALA A 40 4.93 -1.98 -12.19
C ALA A 40 6.12 -1.28 -12.86
N PRO A 41 7.38 -1.56 -12.47
CA PRO A 41 8.54 -0.75 -12.82
C PRO A 41 8.85 -0.72 -14.33
N LEU A 42 8.47 -1.76 -15.05
CA LEU A 42 8.59 -1.81 -16.51
C LEU A 42 7.37 -1.22 -17.23
N GLY A 43 6.36 -0.80 -16.48
CA GLY A 43 5.08 -0.35 -17.02
C GLY A 43 4.22 -1.50 -17.55
N MET A 44 3.22 -1.12 -18.32
CA MET A 44 2.30 -2.02 -19.00
C MET A 44 2.22 -1.64 -20.48
N HIS A 45 1.96 -2.64 -21.33
CA HIS A 45 1.79 -2.37 -22.76
C HIS A 45 0.54 -1.49 -22.97
N ALA A 46 0.77 -0.28 -23.48
CA ALA A 46 -0.26 0.77 -23.52
C ALA A 46 -1.54 0.34 -24.26
N GLU A 47 -1.39 -0.28 -25.43
CA GLU A 47 -2.51 -0.74 -26.26
C GLU A 47 -3.38 -1.81 -25.60
N PHE A 48 -2.79 -2.61 -24.69
CA PHE A 48 -3.52 -3.65 -23.96
C PHE A 48 -4.05 -3.17 -22.61
N PHE A 49 -3.57 -2.05 -22.11
CA PHE A 49 -3.99 -1.52 -20.82
C PHE A 49 -4.99 -0.36 -20.95
N PHE A 50 -4.69 0.62 -21.81
CA PHE A 50 -5.56 1.79 -21.92
C PHE A 50 -6.71 1.52 -22.87
N PRO A 51 -7.96 1.79 -22.44
CA PRO A 51 -9.11 1.78 -23.34
C PRO A 51 -9.00 2.85 -24.44
N GLU A 52 -9.52 2.57 -25.61
CA GLU A 52 -9.56 3.53 -26.73
C GLU A 52 -10.52 4.69 -26.45
N GLN A 53 -11.62 4.41 -25.73
CA GLN A 53 -12.61 5.42 -25.41
C GLN A 53 -12.36 6.01 -24.02
N SER A 54 -12.62 7.32 -23.89
CA SER A 54 -12.65 8.01 -22.61
C SER A 54 -14.07 8.06 -22.03
N GLY A 55 -14.18 8.39 -20.75
CA GLY A 55 -15.46 8.53 -20.05
C GLY A 55 -15.83 7.28 -19.23
N ARG A 56 -17.10 7.12 -18.92
CA ARG A 56 -17.58 6.04 -18.05
C ARG A 56 -17.83 4.73 -18.76
N ASP A 57 -18.23 4.79 -20.02
CA ASP A 57 -18.76 3.63 -20.76
C ASP A 57 -17.74 3.07 -21.78
N PHE A 58 -16.44 3.18 -21.46
CA PHE A 58 -15.38 2.62 -22.30
C PHE A 58 -15.43 1.09 -22.33
N ALA A 59 -15.09 0.49 -23.46
CA ALA A 59 -14.87 -0.94 -23.56
C ALA A 59 -13.59 -1.33 -22.76
N LEU A 60 -13.65 -2.44 -22.02
CA LEU A 60 -12.49 -2.92 -21.28
C LEU A 60 -11.41 -3.38 -22.24
N SER A 61 -10.19 -2.94 -22.00
CA SER A 61 -9.00 -3.43 -22.67
C SER A 61 -8.61 -4.83 -22.18
N PRO A 62 -7.78 -5.58 -22.90
CA PRO A 62 -7.43 -6.95 -22.52
C PRO A 62 -6.92 -7.10 -21.07
N TYR A 63 -6.13 -6.14 -20.58
CA TYR A 63 -5.62 -6.20 -19.21
C TYR A 63 -6.63 -5.80 -18.14
N LEU A 64 -7.70 -5.10 -18.53
CA LEU A 64 -8.78 -4.72 -17.62
C LEU A 64 -9.92 -5.72 -17.59
N GLU A 65 -10.00 -6.64 -18.56
CA GLU A 65 -11.08 -7.65 -18.65
C GLU A 65 -11.23 -8.50 -17.37
N PRO A 66 -10.15 -8.94 -16.70
CA PRO A 66 -10.26 -9.65 -15.43
C PRO A 66 -10.92 -8.84 -14.31
N MET A 67 -10.96 -7.51 -14.44
CA MET A 67 -11.54 -6.59 -13.46
C MET A 67 -12.98 -6.16 -13.78
N LYS A 68 -13.64 -6.79 -14.76
CA LYS A 68 -14.98 -6.41 -15.23
C LYS A 68 -16.02 -6.27 -14.12
N GLU A 69 -15.98 -7.15 -13.14
CA GLU A 69 -16.90 -7.13 -11.99
C GLU A 69 -16.70 -5.90 -11.09
N LEU A 70 -15.49 -5.34 -11.12
CA LEU A 70 -15.11 -4.13 -10.36
C LEU A 70 -15.22 -2.84 -11.19
N ARG A 71 -15.89 -2.91 -12.35
CA ARG A 71 -15.98 -1.84 -13.33
C ARG A 71 -16.36 -0.47 -12.75
N LYS A 72 -17.18 -0.46 -11.71
CA LYS A 72 -17.67 0.75 -11.03
C LYS A 72 -16.73 1.27 -9.95
N ASP A 73 -15.75 0.46 -9.55
CA ASP A 73 -14.91 0.69 -8.39
C ASP A 73 -13.48 1.13 -8.76
N PHE A 74 -13.15 1.23 -10.04
CA PHE A 74 -11.84 1.70 -10.49
C PHE A 74 -11.92 2.79 -11.55
N THR A 75 -10.85 3.55 -11.66
CA THR A 75 -10.66 4.58 -12.68
C THR A 75 -9.32 4.36 -13.38
N VAL A 76 -9.32 4.38 -14.70
CA VAL A 76 -8.10 4.36 -15.50
C VAL A 76 -7.74 5.80 -15.85
N ILE A 77 -6.51 6.20 -15.57
CA ILE A 77 -5.99 7.54 -15.86
C ILE A 77 -4.80 7.38 -16.81
N SER A 78 -4.86 8.06 -17.93
CA SER A 78 -3.79 8.10 -18.93
C SER A 78 -3.26 9.53 -19.11
N GLY A 79 -2.11 9.67 -19.79
CA GLY A 79 -1.54 10.96 -20.12
C GLY A 79 -0.89 11.69 -18.94
N LEU A 80 -0.70 11.05 -17.81
CA LEU A 80 0.07 11.60 -16.70
C LEU A 80 1.55 11.31 -16.89
N SER A 81 2.38 12.32 -16.66
CA SER A 81 3.84 12.18 -16.61
C SER A 81 4.40 12.92 -15.40
N HIS A 82 5.57 12.50 -14.99
CA HIS A 82 6.27 13.13 -13.88
C HIS A 82 7.42 14.00 -14.41
N PRO A 83 7.43 15.32 -14.15
CA PRO A 83 8.53 16.19 -14.61
C PRO A 83 9.87 15.76 -14.02
N GLY A 84 10.90 15.60 -14.87
CA GLY A 84 12.25 15.23 -14.45
C GLY A 84 12.41 13.77 -14.03
N VAL A 85 11.46 12.91 -14.42
CA VAL A 85 11.60 11.45 -14.33
C VAL A 85 11.57 10.90 -15.73
N GLY A 86 12.68 10.31 -16.17
CA GLY A 86 12.82 9.71 -17.50
C GLY A 86 12.28 8.29 -17.58
N SER A 87 12.31 7.70 -18.78
CA SER A 87 11.91 6.31 -19.04
C SER A 87 13.03 5.32 -18.65
N SER A 88 13.56 5.43 -17.46
CA SER A 88 14.65 4.60 -16.94
C SER A 88 14.14 3.63 -15.87
N HIS A 89 14.86 2.53 -15.67
CA HIS A 89 14.63 1.64 -14.51
C HIS A 89 14.75 2.38 -13.17
N ASP A 90 15.56 3.45 -13.14
CA ASP A 90 15.71 4.28 -11.93
C ASP A 90 14.43 5.06 -11.57
N SER A 91 13.43 5.13 -12.47
CA SER A 91 12.14 5.78 -12.19
C SER A 91 11.41 5.18 -10.98
N ILE A 92 11.69 3.93 -10.62
CA ILE A 92 11.14 3.29 -9.41
C ILE A 92 11.49 4.05 -8.14
N TYR A 93 12.66 4.70 -8.07
CA TYR A 93 13.06 5.48 -6.90
C TYR A 93 12.21 6.74 -6.69
N SER A 94 11.51 7.19 -7.74
CA SER A 94 10.60 8.32 -7.69
C SER A 94 9.14 7.92 -7.46
N PHE A 95 8.88 6.60 -7.37
CA PHE A 95 7.53 6.12 -7.10
C PHE A 95 7.03 6.63 -5.75
N LEU A 96 5.87 7.27 -5.74
CA LEU A 96 5.22 7.91 -4.60
C LEU A 96 5.98 9.09 -3.95
N THR A 97 7.20 9.40 -4.34
CA THR A 97 7.97 10.53 -3.79
C THR A 97 7.96 11.75 -4.70
N ALA A 98 7.72 11.53 -5.98
CA ALA A 98 7.80 12.56 -7.00
C ALA A 98 9.20 13.22 -7.12
N ALA A 99 10.25 12.62 -6.59
CA ALA A 99 11.59 13.14 -6.67
C ALA A 99 12.10 13.13 -8.10
N ARG A 100 12.76 14.21 -8.52
CA ARG A 100 13.26 14.39 -9.89
C ARG A 100 14.65 13.77 -10.07
N HIS A 101 14.96 13.38 -11.31
CA HIS A 101 16.27 12.92 -11.71
C HIS A 101 16.77 11.69 -10.95
N PRO A 102 15.97 10.61 -10.84
CA PRO A 102 16.37 9.39 -10.14
C PRO A 102 17.59 8.69 -10.78
N GLU A 103 17.88 8.97 -12.04
CA GLU A 103 19.07 8.49 -12.76
C GLU A 103 20.39 9.08 -12.24
N ASN A 104 20.32 10.24 -11.59
CA ASN A 104 21.49 10.90 -11.02
C ASN A 104 21.75 10.41 -9.59
N ARG A 105 22.29 9.22 -9.44
CA ARG A 105 22.50 8.57 -8.14
C ARG A 105 23.34 9.40 -7.16
N ALA A 106 24.31 10.15 -7.65
CA ALA A 106 25.17 10.99 -6.81
C ALA A 106 24.46 12.25 -6.29
N GLY A 107 23.50 12.75 -7.02
CA GLY A 107 22.74 13.96 -6.69
C GLY A 107 21.27 13.72 -6.36
N PHE A 108 20.82 12.48 -6.39
CA PHE A 108 19.41 12.15 -6.12
C PHE A 108 19.04 12.47 -4.68
N ARG A 109 18.04 13.30 -4.52
CA ARG A 109 17.47 13.65 -3.22
C ARG A 109 16.03 13.19 -3.18
N ASN A 110 15.78 12.15 -2.41
CA ASN A 110 14.44 11.64 -2.18
C ASN A 110 13.72 12.44 -1.08
N SER A 111 12.41 12.31 -1.02
CA SER A 111 11.55 12.93 -0.03
C SER A 111 10.65 11.87 0.61
N ILE A 112 9.82 12.27 1.55
CA ILE A 112 8.80 11.37 2.09
C ILE A 112 7.87 10.90 0.98
N SER A 113 7.61 9.62 0.92
CA SER A 113 6.67 9.04 -0.05
C SER A 113 5.23 9.20 0.41
N LEU A 114 4.30 9.18 -0.53
CA LEU A 114 2.87 9.35 -0.27
C LEU A 114 2.34 8.31 0.72
N ASP A 115 2.78 7.06 0.63
CA ASP A 115 2.40 5.98 1.55
C ASP A 115 2.91 6.23 2.97
N GLN A 116 4.14 6.71 3.13
CA GLN A 116 4.69 7.05 4.44
C GLN A 116 4.01 8.29 5.03
N PHE A 117 3.72 9.29 4.20
CA PHE A 117 2.92 10.45 4.62
C PHE A 117 1.51 10.05 5.08
N ALA A 118 0.87 9.11 4.37
CA ALA A 118 -0.41 8.56 4.80
C ALA A 118 -0.27 7.76 6.11
N ALA A 119 0.79 6.96 6.25
CA ALA A 119 1.05 6.17 7.46
C ALA A 119 1.22 7.04 8.71
N GLU A 120 1.82 8.22 8.59
CA GLU A 120 1.88 9.19 9.70
C GLU A 120 0.49 9.61 10.21
N LYS A 121 -0.51 9.64 9.33
CA LYS A 121 -1.87 10.11 9.66
C LYS A 121 -2.80 9.00 10.13
N ILE A 122 -2.70 7.83 9.54
CA ILE A 122 -3.65 6.72 9.78
C ILE A 122 -2.99 5.46 10.35
N GLY A 123 -1.65 5.39 10.39
CA GLY A 123 -0.92 4.18 10.75
C GLY A 123 -1.12 3.75 12.21
N THR A 124 -1.40 4.68 13.11
CA THR A 124 -1.66 4.41 14.53
C THR A 124 -2.95 3.61 14.78
N LEU A 125 -3.80 3.49 13.76
CA LEU A 125 -5.05 2.70 13.82
C LEU A 125 -4.82 1.20 13.61
N THR A 126 -3.61 0.80 13.30
CA THR A 126 -3.25 -0.59 13.02
C THR A 126 -1.96 -0.98 13.73
N ARG A 127 -1.75 -2.30 13.91
CA ARG A 127 -0.53 -2.83 14.55
C ARG A 127 0.74 -2.47 13.78
N PHE A 128 0.65 -2.44 12.46
CA PHE A 128 1.76 -2.06 11.56
C PHE A 128 1.30 -0.83 10.77
N PRO A 129 1.94 0.32 10.96
CA PRO A 129 1.59 1.57 10.27
C PRO A 129 1.72 1.47 8.76
N SER A 130 2.73 0.77 8.28
CA SER A 130 3.00 0.54 6.87
C SER A 130 3.73 -0.78 6.65
N LEU A 131 3.65 -1.30 5.44
CA LEU A 131 4.38 -2.49 4.98
C LEU A 131 4.92 -2.19 3.57
N SER A 132 6.22 -2.39 3.38
CA SER A 132 6.84 -2.37 2.07
C SER A 132 7.12 -3.81 1.65
N LEU A 133 6.61 -4.19 0.48
CA LEU A 133 6.71 -5.53 -0.05
C LEU A 133 7.39 -5.51 -1.41
N THR A 134 8.20 -6.50 -1.70
CA THR A 134 8.79 -6.74 -3.02
C THR A 134 8.55 -8.17 -3.44
N SER A 135 8.36 -8.39 -4.73
CA SER A 135 8.18 -9.74 -5.31
C SER A 135 9.50 -10.48 -5.50
N GLU A 136 10.61 -9.77 -5.57
CA GLU A 136 11.95 -10.35 -5.70
C GLU A 136 12.88 -9.64 -4.72
N GLY A 137 13.79 -10.37 -4.09
CA GLY A 137 14.65 -9.96 -2.97
C GLY A 137 15.59 -8.75 -3.22
N PHE A 138 15.09 -7.71 -3.84
CA PHE A 138 15.75 -6.41 -3.82
C PHE A 138 15.54 -5.77 -2.45
N SER A 139 16.57 -5.80 -1.63
CA SER A 139 16.66 -4.87 -0.51
C SER A 139 16.79 -3.45 -1.08
N LEU A 140 15.79 -2.63 -0.87
CA LEU A 140 15.89 -1.19 -1.08
C LEU A 140 16.78 -0.56 -0.01
#